data_f8e867776f54893de42e9faf18f7216b
#
_entry.id   f8e867776f54893de42e9faf18f7216b
#
_cell.length_a   1.000
_cell.length_b   1.000
_cell.length_c   1.000
_cell.angle_alpha   90.00
_cell.angle_beta   90.00
_cell.angle_gamma   90.00
#
_symmetry.space_group_name_H-M   'P 1'
#
loop_
_entity.id
_entity.type
_entity.pdbx_description
1 polymer ?
#
loop_
_entity_poly.entity_id
_entity_poly.type
_entity_poly.pdbx_seq_one_letter_code
_entity_poly.pdbx_strand_id
1 'polypeptide(L)'
;MAELNDIPNLTPVHFTDGAYYNFPESQKIADGIYFIKAKGHTNGNSLVIAEQDDLFYMFQADITYVDEALYENKLSVVFDDLTAARVTMDRVREFVRNHPTVYMGTHTPQGYENLEAKRVIDLDNPVPTILAEVDFEGQEASGKYVCSICGYVYDPAEHDGVAFKDLPADWRCPRCKQGKEKFNKA
;
A
#
# COMPACT_ATOMS: atom_id res chain seq x y z
N MET A 1 3.16 -22.40 12.73
CA MET A 1 2.89 -21.81 11.41
C MET A 1 2.72 -22.97 10.46
N ALA A 2 1.61 -23.06 9.71
CA ALA A 2 1.52 -24.01 8.62
C ALA A 2 2.65 -23.68 7.62
N GLU A 3 3.40 -24.67 7.19
CA GLU A 3 4.41 -24.44 6.17
C GLU A 3 3.71 -24.14 4.83
N LEU A 4 4.28 -23.25 4.01
CA LEU A 4 3.71 -22.91 2.69
C LEU A 4 3.52 -24.15 1.82
N ASN A 5 4.32 -25.18 2.04
CA ASN A 5 4.24 -26.47 1.35
C ASN A 5 2.94 -27.25 1.63
N ASP A 6 2.21 -26.90 2.70
CA ASP A 6 0.94 -27.55 3.06
C ASP A 6 -0.28 -26.92 2.35
N ILE A 7 -0.07 -25.86 1.58
CA ILE A 7 -1.13 -25.18 0.83
C ILE A 7 -1.34 -25.93 -0.49
N PRO A 8 -2.51 -26.55 -0.71
CA PRO A 8 -2.80 -27.25 -1.95
C PRO A 8 -2.82 -26.26 -3.13
N ASN A 9 -2.25 -26.67 -4.26
CA ASN A 9 -2.16 -25.89 -5.50
C ASN A 9 -1.23 -24.65 -5.43
N LEU A 10 -0.36 -24.55 -4.45
CA LEU A 10 0.70 -23.54 -4.45
C LEU A 10 1.78 -23.91 -5.46
N THR A 11 2.02 -23.03 -6.43
CA THR A 11 3.11 -23.17 -7.39
C THR A 11 4.11 -22.03 -7.18
N PRO A 12 5.34 -22.30 -6.73
CA PRO A 12 6.34 -21.26 -6.56
C PRO A 12 6.80 -20.72 -7.92
N VAL A 13 7.05 -19.40 -7.96
CA VAL A 13 7.63 -18.73 -9.13
C VAL A 13 9.16 -18.74 -9.00
N HIS A 14 9.85 -19.22 -10.03
CA HIS A 14 11.31 -19.38 -10.02
C HIS A 14 12.06 -18.37 -10.90
N PHE A 15 11.38 -17.56 -11.70
CA PHE A 15 11.96 -16.55 -12.60
C PHE A 15 13.01 -17.12 -13.55
N THR A 16 12.69 -18.23 -14.22
CA THR A 16 13.63 -19.02 -15.04
C THR A 16 13.64 -18.65 -16.51
N ASP A 17 12.78 -17.74 -16.97
CA ASP A 17 12.63 -17.41 -18.38
C ASP A 17 13.64 -16.35 -18.86
N GLY A 18 14.49 -15.87 -17.94
CA GLY A 18 15.53 -14.90 -18.26
C GLY A 18 15.02 -13.46 -18.23
N ALA A 19 15.63 -12.62 -19.06
CA ALA A 19 15.32 -11.20 -19.11
C ALA A 19 13.97 -10.93 -19.80
N TYR A 20 13.24 -9.97 -19.22
CA TYR A 20 12.09 -9.34 -19.85
C TYR A 20 12.39 -7.84 -19.99
N TYR A 21 12.67 -7.40 -21.22
CA TYR A 21 13.19 -6.07 -21.51
C TYR A 21 14.43 -5.73 -20.65
N ASN A 22 14.36 -4.70 -19.81
CA ASN A 22 15.44 -4.29 -18.90
C ASN A 22 15.39 -4.96 -17.52
N PHE A 23 14.44 -5.85 -17.28
CA PHE A 23 14.39 -6.67 -16.08
C PHE A 23 15.13 -8.00 -16.33
N PRO A 24 16.11 -8.38 -15.49
CA PRO A 24 16.97 -9.54 -15.76
C PRO A 24 16.33 -10.87 -15.48
N GLU A 25 15.29 -10.93 -14.66
CA GLU A 25 14.67 -12.16 -14.18
C GLU A 25 13.15 -12.08 -14.30
N SER A 26 12.57 -12.99 -15.07
CA SER A 26 11.14 -13.07 -15.33
C SER A 26 10.64 -14.51 -15.37
N GLN A 27 9.32 -14.63 -15.28
CA GLN A 27 8.59 -15.88 -15.50
C GLN A 27 7.31 -15.58 -16.29
N LYS A 28 7.17 -16.14 -17.47
CA LYS A 28 5.91 -16.11 -18.24
C LYS A 28 4.87 -16.98 -17.54
N ILE A 29 3.71 -16.44 -17.24
CA ILE A 29 2.62 -17.14 -16.55
C ILE A 29 1.54 -17.57 -17.55
N ALA A 30 1.24 -16.69 -18.49
CA ALA A 30 0.30 -16.91 -19.58
C ALA A 30 0.71 -16.05 -20.78
N ASP A 31 0.00 -16.17 -21.90
CA ASP A 31 0.25 -15.32 -23.06
C ASP A 31 0.02 -13.85 -22.68
N GLY A 32 1.05 -13.03 -22.89
CA GLY A 32 1.05 -11.61 -22.52
C GLY A 32 1.09 -11.33 -21.01
N ILE A 33 1.33 -12.33 -20.13
CA ILE A 33 1.39 -12.11 -18.68
C ILE A 33 2.71 -12.62 -18.12
N TYR A 34 3.44 -11.73 -17.45
CA TYR A 34 4.78 -12.01 -16.91
C TYR A 34 4.88 -11.59 -15.44
N PHE A 35 5.43 -12.48 -14.61
CA PHE A 35 5.99 -12.11 -13.32
C PHE A 35 7.42 -11.62 -13.51
N ILE A 36 7.73 -10.53 -12.87
CA ILE A 36 9.05 -9.89 -12.90
C ILE A 36 9.57 -9.80 -11.49
N LYS A 37 10.80 -10.24 -11.28
CA LYS A 37 11.45 -10.13 -9.97
C LYS A 37 11.80 -8.67 -9.67
N ALA A 38 11.25 -8.17 -8.56
CA ALA A 38 11.31 -6.75 -8.20
C ALA A 38 11.67 -6.58 -6.71
N LYS A 39 12.81 -7.12 -6.30
CA LYS A 39 13.29 -7.07 -4.92
C LYS A 39 13.43 -5.65 -4.39
N GLY A 40 13.30 -5.51 -3.08
CA GLY A 40 13.57 -4.27 -2.36
C GLY A 40 12.65 -4.11 -1.17
N HIS A 41 11.35 -3.95 -1.39
CA HIS A 41 10.36 -3.93 -0.32
C HIS A 41 10.46 -5.21 0.53
N THR A 42 10.45 -6.36 -0.13
CA THR A 42 10.85 -7.64 0.42
C THR A 42 11.74 -8.40 -0.56
N ASN A 43 12.41 -9.47 -0.10
CA ASN A 43 13.16 -10.37 -0.99
C ASN A 43 12.27 -11.09 -2.02
N GLY A 44 11.00 -11.28 -1.70
CA GLY A 44 10.01 -11.93 -2.56
C GLY A 44 9.18 -10.96 -3.40
N ASN A 45 9.36 -9.65 -3.24
CA ASN A 45 8.57 -8.69 -3.99
C ASN A 45 8.74 -8.88 -5.49
N SER A 46 7.60 -8.84 -6.19
CA SER A 46 7.51 -9.06 -7.63
C SER A 46 6.45 -8.14 -8.19
N LEU A 47 6.62 -7.71 -9.42
CA LEU A 47 5.58 -7.04 -10.18
C LEU A 47 5.03 -7.95 -11.26
N VAL A 48 3.84 -7.66 -11.74
CA VAL A 48 3.23 -8.35 -12.87
C VAL A 48 3.07 -7.36 -14.02
N ILE A 49 3.45 -7.78 -15.23
CA ILE A 49 3.16 -7.02 -16.44
C ILE A 49 2.19 -7.85 -17.30
N ALA A 50 1.08 -7.22 -17.69
CA ALA A 50 0.18 -7.75 -18.70
C ALA A 50 0.27 -6.87 -19.95
N GLU A 51 0.44 -7.51 -21.10
CA GLU A 51 0.51 -6.86 -22.42
C GLU A 51 -0.86 -6.96 -23.11
N GLN A 52 -1.45 -5.84 -23.45
CA GLN A 52 -2.71 -5.79 -24.18
C GLN A 52 -2.84 -4.48 -24.99
N ASP A 53 -3.29 -4.58 -26.24
CA ASP A 53 -3.60 -3.41 -27.08
C ASP A 53 -2.43 -2.41 -27.21
N ASP A 54 -1.20 -2.91 -27.39
CA ASP A 54 0.06 -2.15 -27.44
C ASP A 54 0.37 -1.37 -26.14
N LEU A 55 -0.28 -1.69 -25.04
CA LEU A 55 -0.03 -1.16 -23.70
C LEU A 55 0.54 -2.22 -22.77
N PHE A 56 1.32 -1.75 -21.80
CA PHE A 56 1.83 -2.54 -20.69
C PHE A 56 1.08 -2.14 -19.40
N TYR A 57 0.38 -3.09 -18.80
CA TYR A 57 -0.31 -2.90 -17.53
C TYR A 57 0.59 -3.42 -16.41
N MET A 58 1.20 -2.51 -15.65
CA MET A 58 2.16 -2.86 -14.59
C MET A 58 1.50 -2.84 -13.21
N PHE A 59 1.24 -4.03 -12.66
CA PHE A 59 0.81 -4.23 -11.28
C PHE A 59 2.08 -4.27 -10.41
N GLN A 60 2.44 -3.15 -9.82
CA GLN A 60 3.78 -2.93 -9.27
C GLN A 60 3.97 -3.43 -7.83
N ALA A 61 2.91 -3.95 -7.18
CA ALA A 61 2.90 -4.36 -5.78
C ALA A 61 3.34 -3.20 -4.84
N ASP A 62 4.43 -3.37 -4.09
CA ASP A 62 4.89 -2.40 -3.09
C ASP A 62 6.19 -1.67 -3.49
N ILE A 63 6.43 -1.49 -4.79
CA ILE A 63 7.59 -0.71 -5.27
C ILE A 63 7.40 0.76 -4.90
N THR A 64 6.18 1.29 -5.11
CA THR A 64 5.78 2.60 -4.62
C THR A 64 4.41 2.52 -3.95
N TYR A 65 4.16 3.36 -2.94
CA TYR A 65 2.84 3.47 -2.31
C TYR A 65 1.97 4.53 -2.99
N VAL A 66 2.61 5.51 -3.60
CA VAL A 66 1.97 6.60 -4.35
C VAL A 66 2.73 6.84 -5.66
N ASP A 67 2.05 7.32 -6.69
CA ASP A 67 2.66 7.57 -8.00
C ASP A 67 3.73 8.67 -7.94
N GLU A 68 3.61 9.65 -7.02
CA GLU A 68 4.63 10.68 -6.79
C GLU A 68 6.00 10.09 -6.48
N ALA A 69 6.06 8.97 -5.76
CA ALA A 69 7.32 8.31 -5.47
C ALA A 69 8.04 7.85 -6.75
N LEU A 70 7.26 7.41 -7.77
CA LEU A 70 7.83 7.09 -9.07
C LEU A 70 8.28 8.34 -9.83
N TYR A 71 7.44 9.39 -9.86
CA TYR A 71 7.79 10.67 -10.53
C TYR A 71 9.04 11.29 -9.94
N GLU A 72 9.14 11.34 -8.62
CA GLU A 72 10.24 11.99 -7.90
C GLU A 72 11.46 11.08 -7.69
N ASN A 73 11.40 9.83 -8.16
CA ASN A 73 12.44 8.82 -7.92
C ASN A 73 12.75 8.61 -6.42
N LYS A 74 11.71 8.62 -5.61
CA LYS A 74 11.79 8.39 -4.16
C LYS A 74 11.45 6.94 -3.83
N LEU A 75 12.18 6.33 -2.91
CA LEU A 75 11.83 5.01 -2.41
C LEU A 75 10.71 5.11 -1.37
N SER A 76 9.92 4.03 -1.26
CA SER A 76 9.00 3.85 -0.14
C SER A 76 9.76 3.82 1.18
N VAL A 77 9.06 4.06 2.28
CA VAL A 77 9.64 4.07 3.62
C VAL A 77 9.87 2.67 4.19
N VAL A 78 9.33 1.64 3.55
CA VAL A 78 9.45 0.23 3.98
C VAL A 78 10.19 -0.57 2.91
N PHE A 79 11.33 -1.12 3.28
CA PHE A 79 12.12 -2.03 2.43
C PHE A 79 13.06 -2.88 3.29
N ASP A 80 13.27 -4.14 2.87
CA ASP A 80 14.25 -5.03 3.47
C ASP A 80 15.67 -4.76 2.94
N ASP A 81 15.77 -4.34 1.67
CA ASP A 81 17.04 -4.09 0.96
C ASP A 81 16.96 -2.79 0.17
N LEU A 82 17.60 -1.75 0.70
CA LEU A 82 17.66 -0.41 0.09
C LEU A 82 18.31 -0.45 -1.30
N THR A 83 19.38 -1.21 -1.46
CA THR A 83 20.12 -1.28 -2.72
C THR A 83 19.28 -1.94 -3.80
N ALA A 84 18.64 -3.07 -3.47
CA ALA A 84 17.74 -3.75 -4.39
C ALA A 84 16.51 -2.89 -4.72
N ALA A 85 15.94 -2.19 -3.72
CA ALA A 85 14.81 -1.27 -3.94
C ALA A 85 15.19 -0.14 -4.93
N ARG A 86 16.38 0.44 -4.80
CA ARG A 86 16.90 1.46 -5.73
C ARG A 86 17.04 0.90 -7.14
N VAL A 87 17.67 -0.27 -7.29
CA VAL A 87 17.84 -0.93 -8.59
C VAL A 87 16.49 -1.24 -9.25
N THR A 88 15.53 -1.73 -8.47
CA THR A 88 14.17 -2.00 -8.94
C THR A 88 13.48 -0.72 -9.41
N MET A 89 13.56 0.36 -8.62
CA MET A 89 12.99 1.65 -8.98
C MET A 89 13.58 2.19 -10.30
N ASP A 90 14.90 2.15 -10.44
CA ASP A 90 15.58 2.62 -11.65
C ASP A 90 15.15 1.83 -12.89
N ARG A 91 15.00 0.51 -12.78
CA ARG A 91 14.48 -0.35 -13.86
C ARG A 91 13.03 -0.04 -14.21
N VAL A 92 12.17 0.14 -13.22
CA VAL A 92 10.78 0.52 -13.48
C VAL A 92 10.69 1.86 -14.20
N ARG A 93 11.47 2.86 -13.74
CA ARG A 93 11.51 4.17 -14.39
C ARG A 93 12.05 4.11 -15.82
N GLU A 94 13.06 3.30 -16.07
CA GLU A 94 13.58 3.06 -17.43
C GLU A 94 12.52 2.38 -18.30
N PHE A 95 11.84 1.37 -17.79
CA PHE A 95 10.79 0.65 -18.50
C PHE A 95 9.66 1.60 -18.94
N VAL A 96 9.11 2.37 -18.01
CA VAL A 96 7.97 3.28 -18.29
C VAL A 96 8.34 4.44 -19.22
N ARG A 97 9.63 4.81 -19.31
CA ARG A 97 10.11 5.80 -20.31
C ARG A 97 10.14 5.23 -21.72
N ASN A 98 10.37 3.94 -21.86
CA ASN A 98 10.57 3.31 -23.15
C ASN A 98 9.33 2.57 -23.66
N HIS A 99 8.36 2.35 -22.79
CA HIS A 99 7.17 1.54 -23.09
C HIS A 99 5.90 2.21 -22.55
N PRO A 100 4.82 2.29 -23.34
CA PRO A 100 3.56 2.91 -22.93
C PRO A 100 2.93 2.06 -21.81
N THR A 101 3.10 2.49 -20.57
CA THR A 101 2.75 1.72 -19.38
C THR A 101 1.64 2.36 -18.59
N VAL A 102 0.60 1.60 -18.30
CA VAL A 102 -0.41 1.92 -17.28
C VAL A 102 0.13 1.43 -15.95
N TYR A 103 0.52 2.38 -15.08
CA TYR A 103 1.12 2.08 -13.80
C TYR A 103 0.05 1.96 -12.72
N MET A 104 0.03 0.84 -11.99
CA MET A 104 -1.02 0.54 -11.03
C MET A 104 -0.44 0.33 -9.64
N GLY A 105 -0.55 1.35 -8.81
CA GLY A 105 -0.25 1.29 -7.39
C GLY A 105 -1.35 0.57 -6.60
N THR A 106 -0.98 -0.03 -5.48
CA THR A 106 -1.90 -0.81 -4.63
C THR A 106 -2.41 -0.05 -3.42
N HIS A 107 -1.78 1.06 -3.06
CA HIS A 107 -2.05 1.79 -1.80
C HIS A 107 -2.90 3.06 -1.97
N THR A 108 -3.26 3.40 -3.21
CA THR A 108 -4.12 4.57 -3.51
C THR A 108 -5.15 4.22 -4.58
N PRO A 109 -6.26 4.95 -4.69
CA PRO A 109 -7.22 4.82 -5.79
C PRO A 109 -6.61 5.08 -7.17
N GLN A 110 -5.45 5.78 -7.23
CA GLN A 110 -4.80 6.16 -8.48
C GLN A 110 -4.55 4.97 -9.41
N GLY A 111 -4.17 3.81 -8.86
CA GLY A 111 -3.96 2.60 -9.66
C GLY A 111 -5.21 2.16 -10.42
N TYR A 112 -6.37 2.21 -9.78
CA TYR A 112 -7.66 1.92 -10.40
C TYR A 112 -8.04 2.99 -11.44
N GLU A 113 -7.88 4.26 -11.11
CA GLU A 113 -8.15 5.37 -12.03
C GLU A 113 -7.25 5.33 -13.27
N ASN A 114 -5.98 4.95 -13.10
CA ASN A 114 -5.07 4.75 -14.22
C ASN A 114 -5.53 3.61 -15.13
N LEU A 115 -6.01 2.50 -14.53
CA LEU A 115 -6.54 1.35 -15.27
C LEU A 115 -7.79 1.72 -16.08
N GLU A 116 -8.80 2.30 -15.44
CA GLU A 116 -10.07 2.69 -16.08
C GLU A 116 -9.86 3.67 -17.24
N ALA A 117 -8.96 4.63 -17.03
CA ALA A 117 -8.63 5.64 -18.04
C ALA A 117 -7.61 5.15 -19.08
N LYS A 118 -7.06 3.93 -18.94
CA LYS A 118 -5.88 3.46 -19.70
C LYS A 118 -4.78 4.52 -19.74
N ARG A 119 -4.54 5.16 -18.60
CA ARG A 119 -3.62 6.29 -18.50
C ARG A 119 -2.19 5.81 -18.52
N VAL A 120 -1.49 6.12 -19.59
CA VAL A 120 -0.04 5.90 -19.69
C VAL A 120 0.68 6.87 -18.76
N ILE A 121 1.54 6.34 -17.88
CA ILE A 121 2.35 7.18 -17.00
C ILE A 121 3.40 7.94 -17.80
N ASP A 122 3.53 9.22 -17.51
CA ASP A 122 4.54 10.11 -18.11
C ASP A 122 5.36 10.74 -16.97
N LEU A 123 6.62 10.35 -16.86
CA LEU A 123 7.51 10.82 -15.79
C LEU A 123 7.85 12.31 -15.86
N ASP A 124 7.65 12.93 -17.02
CA ASP A 124 7.95 14.34 -17.24
C ASP A 124 6.70 15.23 -17.06
N ASN A 125 5.51 14.62 -17.05
CA ASN A 125 4.23 15.29 -16.83
C ASN A 125 3.44 14.58 -15.71
N PRO A 126 3.84 14.76 -14.44
CA PRO A 126 3.22 14.06 -13.32
C PRO A 126 1.75 14.45 -13.12
N VAL A 127 0.92 13.46 -12.86
CA VAL A 127 -0.47 13.64 -12.42
C VAL A 127 -0.50 13.56 -10.91
N PRO A 128 -1.15 14.50 -10.21
CA PRO A 128 -1.30 14.42 -8.75
C PRO A 128 -1.94 13.12 -8.31
N THR A 129 -1.42 12.50 -7.24
CA THR A 129 -1.99 11.27 -6.69
C THR A 129 -3.41 11.53 -6.18
N ILE A 130 -4.33 10.67 -6.58
CA ILE A 130 -5.66 10.59 -6.01
C ILE A 130 -5.53 9.85 -4.68
N LEU A 131 -5.58 10.59 -3.58
CA LEU A 131 -5.70 9.98 -2.27
C LEU A 131 -7.16 9.61 -2.05
N ALA A 132 -7.42 8.45 -1.43
CA ALA A 132 -8.75 8.14 -0.97
C ALA A 132 -9.18 9.27 -0.03
N GLU A 133 -10.27 9.95 -0.36
CA GLU A 133 -10.95 10.79 0.62
C GLU A 133 -11.43 9.85 1.73
N VAL A 134 -10.66 9.81 2.81
CA VAL A 134 -11.13 9.15 4.02
C VAL A 134 -12.17 10.10 4.59
N ASP A 135 -13.42 9.76 4.35
CA ASP A 135 -14.55 10.48 4.92
C ASP A 135 -14.57 10.18 6.42
N PHE A 136 -13.78 10.97 7.16
CA PHE A 136 -13.74 10.90 8.62
C PHE A 136 -15.07 11.36 9.25
N GLU A 137 -16.00 11.93 8.47
CA GLU A 137 -17.33 12.30 8.95
C GLU A 137 -18.26 11.10 9.13
N GLY A 138 -18.00 9.97 8.50
CA GLY A 138 -18.76 8.72 8.67
C GLY A 138 -18.07 7.65 9.51
N GLN A 139 -16.77 7.70 9.65
CA GLN A 139 -16.05 7.01 10.69
C GLN A 139 -15.90 7.99 11.86
N GLU A 140 -16.88 8.03 12.75
CA GLU A 140 -16.58 8.45 14.10
C GLU A 140 -15.36 7.63 14.52
N ALA A 141 -14.18 8.26 14.50
CA ALA A 141 -12.96 7.67 15.05
C ALA A 141 -13.39 7.01 16.35
N SER A 142 -13.24 5.76 16.51
CA SER A 142 -13.88 4.75 17.41
C SER A 142 -14.64 5.27 18.64
N GLY A 143 -14.84 6.54 18.79
CA GLY A 143 -15.39 7.22 19.97
C GLY A 143 -14.65 6.91 21.26
N LYS A 144 -13.59 6.07 21.13
CA LYS A 144 -12.81 5.57 22.27
C LYS A 144 -11.80 6.60 22.73
N TYR A 145 -11.62 6.66 24.04
CA TYR A 145 -10.65 7.52 24.70
C TYR A 145 -9.83 6.71 25.69
N VAL A 146 -8.52 6.95 25.71
CA VAL A 146 -7.58 6.23 26.59
C VAL A 146 -7.07 7.17 27.67
N CYS A 147 -7.18 6.74 28.91
CA CYS A 147 -6.59 7.45 30.05
C CYS A 147 -5.06 7.34 29.99
N SER A 148 -4.39 8.47 29.86
CA SER A 148 -2.91 8.55 29.80
C SER A 148 -2.22 8.10 31.08
N ILE A 149 -2.95 8.01 32.20
CA ILE A 149 -2.40 7.64 33.50
C ILE A 149 -2.44 6.13 33.75
N CYS A 150 -3.54 5.45 33.38
CA CYS A 150 -3.72 4.05 33.74
C CYS A 150 -4.07 3.12 32.56
N GLY A 151 -4.16 3.65 31.34
CA GLY A 151 -4.48 2.90 30.14
C GLY A 151 -5.93 2.42 30.07
N TYR A 152 -6.83 2.89 30.95
CA TYR A 152 -8.25 2.56 30.83
C TYR A 152 -8.82 3.11 29.53
N VAL A 153 -9.50 2.27 28.78
CA VAL A 153 -10.18 2.63 27.52
C VAL A 153 -11.64 2.89 27.81
N TYR A 154 -12.11 4.09 27.52
CA TYR A 154 -13.53 4.39 27.46
C TYR A 154 -14.04 4.05 26.05
N ASP A 155 -14.99 3.15 25.94
CA ASP A 155 -15.66 2.78 24.70
C ASP A 155 -17.16 3.12 24.82
N PRO A 156 -17.69 4.03 23.99
CA PRO A 156 -19.11 4.33 23.99
C PRO A 156 -20.01 3.11 23.85
N ALA A 157 -19.58 2.08 23.10
CA ALA A 157 -20.34 0.85 22.93
C ALA A 157 -20.54 0.07 24.24
N GLU A 158 -19.64 0.23 25.22
CA GLU A 158 -19.73 -0.37 26.55
C GLU A 158 -20.44 0.53 27.58
N HIS A 159 -20.87 1.72 27.15
CA HIS A 159 -21.47 2.76 27.98
C HIS A 159 -22.76 3.33 27.36
N ASP A 160 -23.65 2.43 26.92
CA ASP A 160 -24.99 2.77 26.39
C ASP A 160 -24.96 3.75 25.18
N GLY A 161 -23.84 3.77 24.44
CA GLY A 161 -23.65 4.68 23.30
C GLY A 161 -23.34 6.12 23.66
N VAL A 162 -23.10 6.45 24.93
CA VAL A 162 -22.77 7.81 25.36
C VAL A 162 -21.38 8.20 24.83
N ALA A 163 -21.30 9.27 24.07
CA ALA A 163 -20.00 9.74 23.58
C ALA A 163 -19.18 10.36 24.72
N PHE A 164 -17.86 10.17 24.69
CA PHE A 164 -16.96 10.67 25.76
C PHE A 164 -17.11 12.19 26.02
N LYS A 165 -17.36 12.98 24.96
CA LYS A 165 -17.60 14.42 25.07
C LYS A 165 -18.83 14.75 25.89
N ASP A 166 -19.87 13.88 25.85
CA ASP A 166 -21.17 14.10 26.48
C ASP A 166 -21.20 13.62 27.95
N LEU A 167 -20.12 13.01 28.44
CA LEU A 167 -19.98 12.67 29.85
C LEU A 167 -19.98 13.93 30.73
N PRO A 168 -20.56 13.85 31.94
CA PRO A 168 -20.55 14.98 32.89
C PRO A 168 -19.15 15.54 33.12
N ALA A 169 -19.07 16.84 33.39
CA ALA A 169 -17.78 17.49 33.60
C ALA A 169 -17.02 16.95 34.83
N ASP A 170 -17.72 16.45 35.80
CA ASP A 170 -17.20 15.82 37.01
C ASP A 170 -16.93 14.33 36.90
N TRP A 171 -17.15 13.75 35.70
CA TRP A 171 -16.86 12.34 35.44
C TRP A 171 -15.38 12.03 35.69
N ARG A 172 -15.13 10.88 36.28
CA ARG A 172 -13.80 10.41 36.64
C ARG A 172 -13.54 9.03 36.08
N CYS A 173 -12.29 8.78 35.69
CA CYS A 173 -11.85 7.45 35.27
C CYS A 173 -12.24 6.41 36.32
N PRO A 174 -12.97 5.34 35.94
CA PRO A 174 -13.39 4.34 36.90
C PRO A 174 -12.22 3.60 37.54
N ARG A 175 -11.06 3.54 36.85
CA ARG A 175 -9.86 2.83 37.30
C ARG A 175 -8.96 3.68 38.22
N CYS A 176 -8.64 4.91 37.82
CA CYS A 176 -7.67 5.73 38.55
C CYS A 176 -8.21 7.06 39.09
N LYS A 177 -9.52 7.33 38.92
CA LYS A 177 -10.24 8.50 39.40
C LYS A 177 -9.77 9.85 38.82
N GLN A 178 -8.93 9.82 37.79
CA GLN A 178 -8.50 11.04 37.10
C GLN A 178 -9.63 11.63 36.24
N GLY A 179 -9.60 12.93 36.00
CA GLY A 179 -10.59 13.63 35.19
C GLY A 179 -10.46 13.41 33.71
N LYS A 180 -11.46 13.93 32.95
CA LYS A 180 -11.54 13.81 31.49
C LYS A 180 -10.29 14.40 30.79
N GLU A 181 -9.65 15.40 31.37
CA GLU A 181 -8.45 16.06 30.85
C GLU A 181 -7.22 15.14 30.72
N LYS A 182 -7.28 13.93 31.31
CA LYS A 182 -6.23 12.90 31.21
C LYS A 182 -6.51 11.87 30.13
N PHE A 183 -7.55 12.05 29.32
CA PHE A 183 -7.90 11.15 28.26
C PHE A 183 -7.52 11.71 26.90
N ASN A 184 -6.90 10.86 26.10
CA ASN A 184 -6.59 11.12 24.69
C ASN A 184 -7.50 10.25 23.81
N LYS A 185 -7.85 10.77 22.64
CA LYS A 185 -8.58 10.01 21.63
C LYS A 185 -7.73 8.83 21.18
N ALA A 186 -8.31 7.63 21.10
CA ALA A 186 -7.64 6.41 20.68
C ALA A 186 -7.59 6.31 19.16
#